data_5aee3d80d90f5445436520fa78f913a8
#
_entry.id   5aee3d80d90f5445436520fa78f913a8
#
_cell.length_a   1.000
_cell.length_b   1.000
_cell.length_c   1.000
_cell.angle_alpha   90.00
_cell.angle_beta   90.00
_cell.angle_gamma   90.00
#
_symmetry.space_group_name_H-M   'P 1'
#
loop_
_entity.id
_entity.type
_entity.pdbx_description
1 polymer ?
#
loop_
_entity_poly.entity_id
_entity_poly.type
_entity_poly.pdbx_seq_one_letter_code
_entity_poly.pdbx_strand_id
1 'polypeptide(L)'
;KEQCEANCSVPFKFWCFTDKPEKDWHIPIPTTLDEFYDVDRGFFWAYRKCYMFKHQIPGDNRYFSDNSKFLFLDLDVIIHQDLKYFFDLPNDKPWIVRGWWNDIHTVKQNYAKHKSTPLNSSVIVWKKGQMMPVWDHVVKHPEVVFFTSPSLDNYLAHHWYDPWKEDGGFLRGFPQGDIYSWYKGNIFPHDMEKKKIREDHKICLFNNSS
;
A
#
# COMPACT_ATOMS: atom_id res chain seq x y z
N LYS A 1 1.89 11.18 -12.28
CA LYS A 1 0.88 12.25 -12.23
C LYS A 1 -0.04 12.15 -13.44
N GLU A 2 0.51 12.16 -14.67
CA GLU A 2 -0.25 12.11 -15.93
C GLU A 2 -1.24 10.95 -15.99
N GLN A 3 -0.84 9.74 -15.59
CA GLN A 3 -1.78 8.60 -15.52
C GLN A 3 -2.94 8.85 -14.55
N CYS A 4 -2.68 9.48 -13.39
CA CYS A 4 -3.75 9.82 -12.44
C CYS A 4 -4.69 10.87 -13.01
N GLU A 5 -4.17 11.88 -13.70
CA GLU A 5 -4.99 12.93 -14.35
C GLU A 5 -5.84 12.37 -15.49
N ALA A 6 -5.28 11.44 -16.27
CA ALA A 6 -5.98 10.79 -17.38
C ALA A 6 -7.07 9.80 -16.91
N ASN A 7 -6.92 9.22 -15.72
CA ASN A 7 -7.79 8.14 -15.22
C ASN A 7 -8.48 8.50 -13.90
N CYS A 8 -8.81 9.76 -13.64
CA CYS A 8 -9.55 10.16 -12.46
C CYS A 8 -10.63 11.18 -12.83
N SER A 9 -11.89 10.77 -12.78
CA SER A 9 -13.04 11.61 -13.14
C SER A 9 -13.50 12.55 -12.02
N VAL A 10 -12.89 12.46 -10.83
CA VAL A 10 -13.21 13.35 -9.69
C VAL A 10 -12.04 14.30 -9.39
N PRO A 11 -12.32 15.51 -8.88
CA PRO A 11 -11.25 16.41 -8.47
C PRO A 11 -10.38 15.81 -7.38
N PHE A 12 -9.06 15.89 -7.54
CA PHE A 12 -8.09 15.40 -6.58
C PHE A 12 -6.87 16.33 -6.49
N LYS A 13 -6.11 16.21 -5.41
CA LYS A 13 -4.78 16.79 -5.28
C LYS A 13 -3.74 15.69 -5.38
N PHE A 14 -2.67 15.95 -6.10
CA PHE A 14 -1.57 15.03 -6.31
C PHE A 14 -0.34 15.47 -5.52
N TRP A 15 0.31 14.53 -4.83
CA TRP A 15 1.60 14.71 -4.20
C TRP A 15 2.53 13.56 -4.55
N CYS A 16 3.80 13.86 -4.68
CA CYS A 16 4.85 12.89 -4.90
C CYS A 16 5.94 13.06 -3.85
N PHE A 17 6.19 12.02 -3.08
CA PHE A 17 7.34 11.96 -2.19
C PHE A 17 8.59 11.69 -3.00
N THR A 18 9.60 12.55 -2.87
CA THR A 18 10.83 12.47 -3.66
C THR A 18 12.03 13.00 -2.88
N ASP A 19 13.21 12.48 -3.17
CA ASP A 19 14.49 12.99 -2.68
C ASP A 19 14.93 14.28 -3.40
N LYS A 20 14.30 14.60 -4.54
CA LYS A 20 14.57 15.80 -5.36
C LYS A 20 13.30 16.61 -5.58
N PRO A 21 12.86 17.40 -4.59
CA PRO A 21 11.66 18.22 -4.72
C PRO A 21 11.93 19.44 -5.63
N GLU A 22 11.42 19.39 -6.85
CA GLU A 22 11.58 20.45 -7.86
C GLU A 22 10.26 21.14 -8.24
N LYS A 23 9.12 20.57 -7.79
CA LYS A 23 7.78 21.05 -8.17
C LYS A 23 6.93 21.29 -6.92
N ASP A 24 5.90 22.11 -7.02
CA ASP A 24 4.98 22.47 -5.95
C ASP A 24 4.17 21.29 -5.38
N TRP A 25 4.05 20.22 -6.15
CA TRP A 25 3.40 18.96 -5.71
C TRP A 25 4.43 17.90 -5.25
N HIS A 26 5.72 18.23 -5.20
CA HIS A 26 6.74 17.37 -4.61
C HIS A 26 6.82 17.60 -3.10
N ILE A 27 6.94 16.51 -2.37
CA ILE A 27 7.16 16.50 -0.93
C ILE A 27 8.50 15.82 -0.67
N PRO A 28 9.42 16.46 0.05
CA PRO A 28 10.67 15.82 0.45
C PRO A 28 10.37 14.53 1.22
N ILE A 29 11.08 13.46 0.88
CA ILE A 29 10.99 12.20 1.64
C ILE A 29 11.47 12.47 3.06
N PRO A 30 10.64 12.24 4.08
CA PRO A 30 11.04 12.44 5.45
C PRO A 30 12.11 11.43 5.87
N THR A 31 13.05 11.86 6.70
CA THR A 31 14.20 11.06 7.15
C THR A 31 14.13 10.63 8.63
N THR A 32 13.02 10.91 9.32
CA THR A 32 12.87 10.67 10.77
C THR A 32 13.08 9.21 11.18
N LEU A 33 12.84 8.24 10.27
CA LEU A 33 13.06 6.82 10.55
C LEU A 33 14.43 6.31 10.06
N ASP A 34 15.24 7.18 9.45
CA ASP A 34 16.49 6.76 8.82
C ASP A 34 17.57 6.37 9.85
N GLU A 35 17.44 6.82 11.10
CA GLU A 35 18.30 6.39 12.21
C GLU A 35 18.20 4.89 12.52
N PHE A 36 17.10 4.25 12.14
CA PHE A 36 16.89 2.81 12.29
C PHE A 36 17.29 2.02 11.04
N TYR A 37 17.93 2.68 10.07
CA TYR A 37 18.36 2.05 8.84
C TYR A 37 19.50 1.07 9.09
N ASP A 38 19.31 -0.17 8.68
CA ASP A 38 20.32 -1.21 8.67
C ASP A 38 20.67 -1.54 7.21
N VAL A 39 21.91 -1.19 6.82
CA VAL A 39 22.42 -1.37 5.47
C VAL A 39 22.37 -2.85 5.03
N ASP A 40 22.58 -3.76 5.97
CA ASP A 40 22.64 -5.20 5.68
C ASP A 40 21.26 -5.82 5.47
N ARG A 41 20.20 -5.18 5.95
CA ARG A 41 18.83 -5.68 5.84
C ARG A 41 18.06 -5.17 4.62
N GLY A 42 18.47 -4.10 3.98
CA GLY A 42 18.01 -3.62 2.66
C GLY A 42 16.54 -3.22 2.46
N PHE A 43 15.63 -3.61 3.36
CA PHE A 43 14.17 -3.46 3.18
C PHE A 43 13.56 -2.21 3.83
N PHE A 44 14.37 -1.42 4.44
CA PHE A 44 13.97 -0.28 5.25
C PHE A 44 13.21 0.81 4.48
N TRP A 45 13.56 1.03 3.22
CA TRP A 45 13.00 2.12 2.40
C TRP A 45 11.47 2.07 2.29
N ALA A 46 10.88 0.89 2.28
CA ALA A 46 9.43 0.73 2.21
C ALA A 46 8.70 1.33 3.44
N TYR A 47 9.34 1.39 4.60
CA TYR A 47 8.75 1.97 5.81
C TYR A 47 8.59 3.49 5.74
N ARG A 48 9.30 4.17 4.85
CA ARG A 48 9.09 5.58 4.57
C ARG A 48 7.66 5.89 4.12
N LYS A 49 6.95 4.90 3.55
CA LYS A 49 5.52 5.02 3.23
C LYS A 49 4.67 5.31 4.47
N CYS A 50 5.06 4.87 5.66
CA CYS A 50 4.32 5.11 6.89
C CYS A 50 4.15 6.61 7.22
N TYR A 51 5.01 7.48 6.69
CA TYR A 51 4.84 8.93 6.83
C TYR A 51 3.51 9.44 6.28
N MET A 52 2.97 8.79 5.26
CA MET A 52 1.70 9.19 4.65
C MET A 52 0.51 8.92 5.57
N PHE A 53 0.70 8.08 6.58
CA PHE A 53 -0.35 7.71 7.53
C PHE A 53 -0.58 8.77 8.61
N LYS A 54 0.31 9.77 8.72
CA LYS A 54 0.12 10.92 9.60
C LYS A 54 -1.09 11.77 9.17
N HIS A 55 -1.61 12.54 10.12
CA HIS A 55 -2.67 13.52 9.85
C HIS A 55 -2.22 14.69 8.97
N GLN A 56 -0.93 14.92 8.88
CA GLN A 56 -0.34 16.02 8.13
C GLN A 56 0.74 15.47 7.19
N ILE A 57 0.67 15.87 5.94
CA ILE A 57 1.76 15.65 5.00
C ILE A 57 2.87 16.66 5.34
N PRO A 58 4.12 16.22 5.56
CA PRO A 58 5.23 17.12 5.83
C PRO A 58 5.34 18.21 4.76
N GLY A 59 5.46 19.47 5.18
CA GLY A 59 5.56 20.61 4.27
C GLY A 59 4.23 21.19 3.77
N ASP A 60 3.11 20.54 4.04
CA ASP A 60 1.78 21.10 3.76
C ASP A 60 1.10 21.47 5.10
N ASN A 61 1.10 22.75 5.42
CA ASN A 61 0.41 23.29 6.60
C ASN A 61 -1.11 23.31 6.47
N ARG A 62 -1.64 22.84 5.34
CA ARG A 62 -3.08 22.78 5.08
C ARG A 62 -3.67 21.58 5.80
N TYR A 63 -4.65 21.86 6.63
CA TYR A 63 -5.46 20.82 7.26
C TYR A 63 -6.33 20.14 6.20
N PHE A 64 -6.17 18.82 6.08
CA PHE A 64 -7.17 18.02 5.38
C PHE A 64 -8.46 18.01 6.19
N SER A 65 -9.59 18.11 5.49
CA SER A 65 -10.89 17.93 6.13
C SER A 65 -10.99 16.51 6.73
N ASP A 66 -11.82 16.32 7.75
CA ASP A 66 -12.01 15.02 8.38
C ASP A 66 -12.58 13.95 7.44
N ASN A 67 -13.15 14.41 6.30
CA ASN A 67 -13.66 13.52 5.26
C ASN A 67 -12.66 13.25 4.13
N SER A 68 -11.44 13.80 4.20
CA SER A 68 -10.43 13.55 3.17
C SER A 68 -10.09 12.06 3.06
N LYS A 69 -10.11 11.56 1.84
CA LYS A 69 -9.72 10.20 1.50
C LYS A 69 -8.43 10.24 0.68
N PHE A 70 -7.55 9.31 0.95
CA PHE A 70 -6.24 9.21 0.34
C PHE A 70 -6.14 7.92 -0.46
N LEU A 71 -5.53 8.02 -1.63
CA LEU A 71 -5.11 6.89 -2.44
C LEU A 71 -3.60 6.99 -2.63
N PHE A 72 -2.89 6.01 -2.12
CA PHE A 72 -1.46 5.83 -2.38
C PHE A 72 -1.25 4.85 -3.53
N LEU A 73 -0.32 5.20 -4.40
CA LEU A 73 0.13 4.37 -5.51
C LEU A 73 1.66 4.35 -5.54
N ASP A 74 2.26 3.17 -5.63
CA ASP A 74 3.69 3.03 -5.96
C ASP A 74 3.95 3.53 -7.39
N LEU A 75 5.20 3.79 -7.70
CA LEU A 75 5.60 4.30 -9.03
C LEU A 75 5.52 3.23 -10.13
N ASP A 76 5.58 1.97 -9.76
CA ASP A 76 5.57 0.80 -10.64
C ASP A 76 4.16 0.21 -10.83
N VAL A 77 3.18 1.06 -11.07
CA VAL A 77 1.80 0.68 -11.36
C VAL A 77 1.33 1.23 -12.70
N ILE A 78 0.41 0.53 -13.36
CA ILE A 78 -0.35 1.04 -14.51
C ILE A 78 -1.82 1.11 -14.12
N ILE A 79 -2.44 2.27 -14.37
CA ILE A 79 -3.85 2.54 -14.13
C ILE A 79 -4.61 2.25 -15.43
N HIS A 80 -5.59 1.34 -15.37
CA HIS A 80 -6.41 0.97 -16.53
C HIS A 80 -7.79 1.60 -16.48
N GLN A 81 -8.34 1.84 -15.28
CA GLN A 81 -9.70 2.32 -15.10
C GLN A 81 -9.76 3.53 -14.17
N ASP A 82 -10.94 4.15 -14.08
CA ASP A 82 -11.17 5.34 -13.30
C ASP A 82 -10.85 5.15 -11.81
N LEU A 83 -9.95 5.96 -11.29
CA LEU A 83 -9.56 5.99 -9.88
C LEU A 83 -10.70 6.42 -8.95
N LYS A 84 -11.78 7.02 -9.48
CA LYS A 84 -12.99 7.33 -8.71
C LYS A 84 -13.48 6.11 -7.92
N TYR A 85 -13.37 4.91 -8.49
CA TYR A 85 -13.71 3.67 -7.82
C TYR A 85 -13.12 3.56 -6.40
N PHE A 86 -11.84 3.87 -6.25
CA PHE A 86 -11.15 3.78 -4.97
C PHE A 86 -11.66 4.82 -3.96
N PHE A 87 -12.12 5.95 -4.45
CA PHE A 87 -12.72 6.98 -3.60
C PHE A 87 -14.17 6.66 -3.22
N ASP A 88 -14.86 5.82 -3.97
CA ASP A 88 -16.22 5.36 -3.66
C ASP A 88 -16.27 4.17 -2.70
N LEU A 89 -15.15 3.49 -2.44
CA LEU A 89 -15.09 2.37 -1.51
C LEU A 89 -15.59 2.77 -0.10
N PRO A 90 -16.19 1.87 0.68
CA PRO A 90 -16.57 2.14 2.06
C PRO A 90 -15.44 2.71 2.91
N ASN A 91 -15.79 3.65 3.80
CA ASN A 91 -14.83 4.41 4.63
C ASN A 91 -14.68 3.86 6.05
N ASP A 92 -15.20 2.68 6.32
CA ASP A 92 -15.17 2.04 7.64
C ASP A 92 -13.78 1.51 8.01
N LYS A 93 -12.99 1.11 7.00
CA LYS A 93 -11.64 0.56 7.15
C LYS A 93 -10.71 1.03 6.04
N PRO A 94 -9.38 1.04 6.29
CA PRO A 94 -8.41 1.19 5.21
C PRO A 94 -8.42 -0.03 4.29
N TRP A 95 -8.14 0.19 3.00
CA TRP A 95 -8.05 -0.83 1.98
C TRP A 95 -6.62 -1.00 1.50
N ILE A 96 -6.22 -2.23 1.23
CA ILE A 96 -4.87 -2.57 0.77
C ILE A 96 -4.95 -3.71 -0.27
N VAL A 97 -3.92 -3.83 -1.11
CA VAL A 97 -3.85 -4.95 -2.05
C VAL A 97 -3.77 -6.27 -1.28
N ARG A 98 -4.70 -7.15 -1.54
CA ARG A 98 -4.61 -8.56 -1.21
C ARG A 98 -4.06 -9.31 -2.42
N GLY A 99 -2.98 -10.03 -2.23
CA GLY A 99 -2.38 -10.83 -3.29
C GLY A 99 -3.20 -12.10 -3.58
N TRP A 100 -4.29 -11.96 -4.33
CA TRP A 100 -5.17 -13.07 -4.74
C TRP A 100 -4.44 -14.12 -5.58
N TRP A 101 -3.29 -13.76 -6.13
CA TRP A 101 -2.37 -14.66 -6.83
C TRP A 101 -1.58 -15.59 -5.91
N ASN A 102 -1.65 -15.42 -4.60
CA ASN A 102 -1.03 -16.29 -3.62
C ASN A 102 -2.01 -17.40 -3.20
N ASP A 103 -1.50 -18.62 -3.04
CA ASP A 103 -2.27 -19.71 -2.44
C ASP A 103 -2.62 -19.37 -0.98
N ILE A 104 -3.91 -19.21 -0.70
CA ILE A 104 -4.38 -18.83 0.63
C ILE A 104 -4.06 -19.90 1.71
N HIS A 105 -4.02 -21.17 1.35
CA HIS A 105 -3.65 -22.24 2.27
C HIS A 105 -2.18 -22.16 2.65
N THR A 106 -1.30 -21.99 1.65
CA THR A 106 0.13 -21.79 1.87
C THR A 106 0.39 -20.49 2.64
N VAL A 107 -0.32 -19.40 2.32
CA VAL A 107 -0.24 -18.15 3.06
C VAL A 107 -0.61 -18.37 4.52
N LYS A 108 -1.74 -19.00 4.83
CA LYS A 108 -2.18 -19.27 6.21
C LYS A 108 -1.18 -20.16 6.97
N GLN A 109 -0.65 -21.20 6.34
CA GLN A 109 0.36 -22.08 6.93
C GLN A 109 1.66 -21.36 7.25
N ASN A 110 2.10 -20.46 6.37
CA ASN A 110 3.35 -19.72 6.51
C ASN A 110 3.20 -18.41 7.27
N TYR A 111 1.99 -17.93 7.47
CA TYR A 111 1.69 -16.68 8.17
C TYR A 111 2.28 -16.67 9.57
N ALA A 112 2.05 -17.71 10.35
CA ALA A 112 2.60 -17.85 11.70
C ALA A 112 4.13 -17.93 11.73
N LYS A 113 4.77 -18.25 10.60
CA LYS A 113 6.24 -18.34 10.46
C LYS A 113 6.85 -17.06 9.87
N HIS A 114 6.07 -16.02 9.65
CA HIS A 114 6.48 -14.76 9.01
C HIS A 114 7.18 -14.91 7.64
N LYS A 115 6.91 -16.03 6.93
CA LYS A 115 7.57 -16.36 5.66
C LYS A 115 6.85 -15.88 4.41
N SER A 116 5.57 -15.52 4.54
CA SER A 116 4.79 -14.97 3.42
C SER A 116 3.78 -13.96 3.90
N THR A 117 3.46 -13.02 3.04
CA THR A 117 2.43 -12.02 3.29
C THR A 117 1.34 -12.12 2.24
N PRO A 118 0.06 -12.09 2.65
CA PRO A 118 -1.06 -11.97 1.72
C PRO A 118 -1.25 -10.56 1.20
N LEU A 119 -0.51 -9.58 1.73
CA LEU A 119 -0.66 -8.17 1.40
C LEU A 119 0.47 -7.65 0.53
N ASN A 120 0.17 -6.55 -0.17
CA ASN A 120 1.14 -5.75 -0.89
C ASN A 120 0.77 -4.26 -0.72
N SER A 121 1.74 -3.43 -0.37
CA SER A 121 1.55 -2.01 -0.04
C SER A 121 1.64 -1.06 -1.25
N SER A 122 1.56 -1.58 -2.47
CA SER A 122 1.65 -0.74 -3.68
C SER A 122 0.42 0.11 -3.94
N VAL A 123 -0.75 -0.29 -3.43
CA VAL A 123 -1.98 0.49 -3.46
C VAL A 123 -2.64 0.44 -2.10
N ILE A 124 -2.87 1.60 -1.50
CA ILE A 124 -3.54 1.74 -0.20
C ILE A 124 -4.56 2.87 -0.27
N VAL A 125 -5.76 2.63 0.26
CA VAL A 125 -6.81 3.66 0.37
C VAL A 125 -7.20 3.79 1.84
N TRP A 126 -7.28 5.02 2.34
CA TRP A 126 -7.71 5.29 3.71
C TRP A 126 -8.37 6.65 3.85
N LYS A 127 -9.21 6.80 4.86
CA LYS A 127 -9.72 8.10 5.31
C LYS A 127 -8.74 8.73 6.30
N LYS A 128 -8.67 10.04 6.35
CA LYS A 128 -7.87 10.79 7.33
C LYS A 128 -8.00 10.17 8.73
N GLY A 129 -6.88 9.91 9.34
CA GLY A 129 -6.77 9.34 10.69
C GLY A 129 -6.84 7.82 10.79
N GLN A 130 -7.39 7.11 9.82
CA GLN A 130 -7.54 5.66 9.92
C GLN A 130 -6.21 4.91 10.06
N MET A 131 -5.14 5.40 9.41
CA MET A 131 -3.82 4.75 9.47
C MET A 131 -2.91 5.30 10.57
N MET A 132 -3.39 6.23 11.41
CA MET A 132 -2.61 6.76 12.54
C MET A 132 -2.14 5.68 13.52
N PRO A 133 -2.95 4.67 13.88
CA PRO A 133 -2.47 3.61 14.78
C PRO A 133 -1.25 2.86 14.23
N VAL A 134 -1.18 2.69 12.90
CA VAL A 134 -0.02 2.06 12.23
C VAL A 134 1.21 2.94 12.38
N TRP A 135 1.08 4.24 12.11
CA TRP A 135 2.16 5.21 12.29
C TRP A 135 2.64 5.29 13.73
N ASP A 136 1.72 5.44 14.68
CA ASP A 136 2.04 5.57 16.10
C ASP A 136 2.77 4.32 16.62
N HIS A 137 2.38 3.13 16.16
CA HIS A 137 3.04 1.89 16.52
C HIS A 137 4.48 1.82 15.98
N VAL A 138 4.69 2.20 14.71
CA VAL A 138 6.05 2.21 14.11
C VAL A 138 6.95 3.18 14.86
N VAL A 139 6.48 4.41 15.16
CA VAL A 139 7.29 5.43 15.84
C VAL A 139 7.57 5.07 17.30
N LYS A 140 6.60 4.44 17.96
CA LYS A 140 6.74 4.05 19.38
C LYS A 140 7.64 2.83 19.58
N HIS A 141 7.68 1.93 18.61
CA HIS A 141 8.36 0.65 18.70
C HIS A 141 9.22 0.33 17.46
N PRO A 142 10.05 1.28 16.97
CA PRO A 142 10.72 1.11 15.68
C PRO A 142 11.66 -0.10 15.67
N GLU A 143 12.43 -0.30 16.72
CA GLU A 143 13.37 -1.43 16.82
C GLU A 143 12.65 -2.78 16.73
N VAL A 144 11.53 -2.92 17.44
CA VAL A 144 10.73 -4.16 17.40
C VAL A 144 10.16 -4.38 15.99
N VAL A 145 9.58 -3.33 15.40
CA VAL A 145 8.98 -3.41 14.06
C VAL A 145 10.02 -3.81 13.03
N PHE A 146 11.16 -3.14 12.99
CA PHE A 146 12.21 -3.42 12.00
C PHE A 146 12.94 -4.74 12.25
N PHE A 147 13.03 -5.19 13.51
CA PHE A 147 13.61 -6.48 13.84
C PHE A 147 12.71 -7.65 13.42
N THR A 148 11.40 -7.53 13.66
CA THR A 148 10.45 -8.64 13.45
C THR A 148 9.89 -8.72 12.03
N SER A 149 9.90 -7.60 11.31
CA SER A 149 9.22 -7.48 10.01
C SER A 149 10.18 -7.00 8.93
N PRO A 150 10.63 -7.90 8.05
CA PRO A 150 11.65 -7.58 7.03
C PRO A 150 11.15 -6.62 5.95
N SER A 151 9.85 -6.39 5.85
CA SER A 151 9.25 -5.44 4.90
C SER A 151 7.99 -4.81 5.49
N LEU A 152 7.57 -3.67 4.90
CA LEU A 152 6.31 -3.05 5.25
C LEU A 152 5.12 -3.98 5.03
N ASP A 153 5.13 -4.76 3.95
CA ASP A 153 4.07 -5.73 3.65
C ASP A 153 3.94 -6.78 4.75
N ASN A 154 5.07 -7.33 5.25
CA ASN A 154 5.08 -8.25 6.38
C ASN A 154 4.54 -7.59 7.65
N TYR A 155 4.99 -6.38 7.95
CA TYR A 155 4.53 -5.64 9.11
C TYR A 155 3.01 -5.39 9.08
N LEU A 156 2.50 -4.88 7.96
CA LEU A 156 1.08 -4.65 7.79
C LEU A 156 0.26 -5.94 7.86
N ALA A 157 0.78 -7.02 7.27
CA ALA A 157 0.11 -8.31 7.31
C ALA A 157 0.03 -8.88 8.74
N HIS A 158 1.14 -8.88 9.47
CA HIS A 158 1.20 -9.57 10.77
C HIS A 158 0.60 -8.77 11.93
N HIS A 159 0.60 -7.46 11.87
CA HIS A 159 0.10 -6.62 12.96
C HIS A 159 -1.30 -6.05 12.70
N TRP A 160 -1.70 -5.90 11.43
CA TRP A 160 -2.87 -5.11 11.06
C TRP A 160 -3.88 -5.84 10.17
N TYR A 161 -3.60 -7.07 9.77
CA TYR A 161 -4.46 -7.87 8.92
C TYR A 161 -4.70 -9.25 9.53
N ASP A 162 -5.94 -9.73 9.44
CA ASP A 162 -6.32 -11.06 9.92
C ASP A 162 -6.80 -11.90 8.72
N PRO A 163 -5.98 -12.84 8.23
CA PRO A 163 -6.34 -13.66 7.06
C PRO A 163 -7.48 -14.65 7.31
N TRP A 164 -7.90 -14.83 8.57
CA TRP A 164 -9.04 -15.70 8.93
C TRP A 164 -10.36 -14.94 8.98
N LYS A 165 -10.34 -13.61 9.05
CA LYS A 165 -11.53 -12.77 8.96
C LYS A 165 -11.84 -12.45 7.51
N GLU A 166 -13.12 -12.52 7.14
CA GLU A 166 -13.59 -12.17 5.81
C GLU A 166 -13.23 -10.74 5.42
N ASP A 167 -13.37 -9.83 6.37
CA ASP A 167 -13.10 -8.40 6.19
C ASP A 167 -11.64 -7.99 6.48
N GLY A 168 -10.75 -8.95 6.79
CA GLY A 168 -9.32 -8.69 7.02
C GLY A 168 -8.98 -8.05 8.37
N GLY A 169 -9.94 -7.79 9.25
CA GLY A 169 -9.70 -7.15 10.54
C GLY A 169 -9.55 -5.63 10.43
N PHE A 170 -8.39 -5.06 10.78
CA PHE A 170 -8.13 -3.62 10.68
C PHE A 170 -7.97 -3.18 9.22
N LEU A 171 -7.12 -3.86 8.45
CA LEU A 171 -6.96 -3.64 7.01
C LEU A 171 -7.91 -4.54 6.22
N ARG A 172 -8.55 -4.00 5.20
CA ARG A 172 -9.39 -4.74 4.28
C ARG A 172 -8.69 -4.95 2.94
N GLY A 173 -8.71 -6.18 2.43
CA GLY A 173 -8.19 -6.47 1.10
C GLY A 173 -9.12 -5.97 0.00
N PHE A 174 -8.57 -5.40 -1.08
CA PHE A 174 -9.37 -5.10 -2.27
C PHE A 174 -10.02 -6.37 -2.81
N PRO A 175 -11.23 -6.26 -3.41
CA PRO A 175 -11.88 -7.36 -4.08
C PRO A 175 -10.98 -8.03 -5.12
N GLN A 176 -11.21 -9.32 -5.32
CA GLN A 176 -10.60 -10.07 -6.39
C GLN A 176 -11.02 -9.48 -7.74
N GLY A 177 -10.08 -9.29 -8.66
CA GLY A 177 -10.34 -8.70 -9.96
C GLY A 177 -10.11 -7.19 -10.04
N ASP A 178 -9.91 -6.49 -8.93
CA ASP A 178 -9.60 -5.07 -8.98
C ASP A 178 -8.15 -4.79 -9.36
N ILE A 179 -7.22 -5.55 -8.77
CA ILE A 179 -5.78 -5.33 -8.91
C ILE A 179 -5.10 -6.66 -9.21
N TYR A 180 -4.20 -6.66 -10.19
CA TYR A 180 -3.42 -7.85 -10.55
C TYR A 180 -1.92 -7.56 -10.59
N SER A 181 -1.13 -8.62 -10.49
CA SER A 181 0.31 -8.57 -10.64
C SER A 181 0.72 -8.96 -12.06
N TRP A 182 1.54 -8.14 -12.70
CA TRP A 182 2.11 -8.45 -14.00
C TRP A 182 2.86 -9.79 -14.01
N TYR A 183 3.62 -10.07 -12.95
CA TYR A 183 4.43 -11.27 -12.85
C TYR A 183 3.73 -12.49 -12.27
N LYS A 184 2.70 -12.27 -11.42
CA LYS A 184 2.04 -13.35 -10.67
C LYS A 184 0.62 -13.63 -11.14
N GLY A 185 0.04 -12.74 -11.95
CA GLY A 185 -1.35 -12.84 -12.41
C GLY A 185 -2.35 -12.33 -11.41
N ASN A 186 -3.58 -12.84 -11.46
CA ASN A 186 -4.70 -12.37 -10.66
C ASN A 186 -5.17 -13.39 -9.61
N ILE A 187 -5.17 -14.69 -9.93
CA ILE A 187 -5.79 -15.74 -9.12
C ILE A 187 -4.87 -16.95 -9.00
N PHE A 188 -4.84 -17.56 -7.81
CA PHE A 188 -4.30 -18.90 -7.60
C PHE A 188 -5.40 -19.98 -7.75
N PRO A 189 -5.13 -21.22 -8.24
CA PRO A 189 -3.85 -21.68 -8.77
C PRO A 189 -3.69 -21.33 -10.26
N HIS A 190 -2.60 -20.75 -10.60
CA HIS A 190 -2.15 -20.60 -11.99
C HIS A 190 -3.03 -19.75 -12.90
N ASP A 191 -2.94 -18.47 -12.70
CA ASP A 191 -3.23 -17.59 -13.80
C ASP A 191 -2.20 -17.83 -14.92
N MET A 192 -2.59 -18.62 -15.90
CA MET A 192 -1.77 -18.93 -17.09
C MET A 192 -1.47 -17.67 -17.92
N GLU A 193 -2.08 -16.54 -17.57
CA GLU A 193 -2.00 -15.28 -18.28
C GLU A 193 -1.08 -14.26 -17.61
N LYS A 194 0.02 -14.72 -17.01
CA LYS A 194 1.09 -13.84 -16.55
C LYS A 194 1.64 -13.01 -17.70
N LYS A 195 2.08 -11.77 -17.37
CA LYS A 195 2.64 -10.84 -18.36
C LYS A 195 1.69 -10.43 -19.49
N LYS A 196 0.39 -10.39 -19.21
CA LYS A 196 -0.64 -9.85 -20.11
C LYS A 196 -1.31 -8.64 -19.50
N ILE A 197 -1.65 -7.68 -20.35
CA ILE A 197 -2.46 -6.52 -19.97
C ILE A 197 -3.90 -6.99 -19.76
N ARG A 198 -4.50 -6.52 -18.66
CA ARG A 198 -5.88 -6.83 -18.27
C ARG A 198 -6.63 -5.53 -18.01
N GLU A 199 -7.16 -4.95 -19.07
CA GLU A 199 -7.88 -3.67 -19.01
C GLU A 199 -9.23 -3.77 -18.27
N ASP A 200 -9.73 -4.99 -18.03
CA ASP A 200 -10.89 -5.27 -17.20
C ASP A 200 -10.61 -5.06 -15.70
N HIS A 201 -9.34 -5.04 -15.29
CA HIS A 201 -8.88 -4.70 -13.94
C HIS A 201 -8.59 -3.20 -13.81
N LYS A 202 -8.56 -2.70 -12.60
CA LYS A 202 -8.35 -1.26 -12.34
C LYS A 202 -6.88 -0.87 -12.38
N ILE A 203 -6.03 -1.71 -11.76
CA ILE A 203 -4.60 -1.44 -11.65
C ILE A 203 -3.77 -2.71 -11.91
N CYS A 204 -2.67 -2.54 -12.64
CA CYS A 204 -1.60 -3.51 -12.78
C CYS A 204 -0.42 -3.14 -11.89
N LEU A 205 0.12 -4.10 -11.13
CA LEU A 205 1.33 -3.96 -10.32
C LEU A 205 2.51 -4.64 -11.02
N PHE A 206 3.64 -3.95 -11.09
CA PHE A 206 4.92 -4.52 -11.53
C PHE A 206 5.78 -4.98 -10.35
N ASN A 207 5.15 -5.48 -9.31
CA ASN A 207 5.83 -6.01 -8.14
C ASN A 207 6.78 -7.15 -8.52
N ASN A 208 8.05 -7.03 -8.12
CA ASN A 208 9.10 -7.98 -8.46
C ASN A 208 8.72 -9.42 -8.07
N SER A 209 9.05 -10.35 -8.97
CA SER A 209 9.07 -11.78 -8.70
C SER A 209 10.33 -12.12 -7.91
N SER A 210 10.42 -11.72 -6.65
CA SER A 210 11.45 -12.29 -5.77
C SER A 210 10.99 -13.63 -5.22
#